data_f9b849eab88efa7b774537101b016df6
#
_entry.id   f9b849eab88efa7b774537101b016df6
#
_cell.length_a   1.000
_cell.length_b   1.000
_cell.length_c   1.000
_cell.angle_alpha   90.00
_cell.angle_beta   90.00
_cell.angle_gamma   90.00
#
_symmetry.space_group_name_H-M   'P 1'
#
loop_
_entity.id
_entity.type
_entity.pdbx_description
1 polymer ?
#
loop_
_entity_poly.entity_id
_entity_poly.type
_entity_poly.pdbx_seq_one_letter_code
_entity_poly.pdbx_strand_id
1 'polypeptide(L)'
;VQGFGTTGISKFKDKGDNTEMALRTIRTEGDSVLEKICRPVEKIDKRTKDLVGDMLETMYDACGVGLAAPQVGILKRIVVIDIGDGPIILINPEILMTSGEQTGEEGCLSVPGMSGQVTRPNYVKVKALDMDMNEQIYEGEGLLARAFCHELDHLDGKMYTRLVEGELHHVSYDNEEEEE
;
A
#
# COMPACT_ATOMS: atom_id res chain seq x y z
N VAL A 1 4.77 0.12 -0.02
CA VAL A 1 5.87 0.49 0.89
C VAL A 1 6.17 -0.69 1.77
N GLN A 2 7.45 -1.08 1.87
CA GLN A 2 7.91 -2.10 2.82
C GLN A 2 8.15 -1.43 4.18
N GLY A 3 7.57 -1.99 5.24
CA GLY A 3 7.80 -1.54 6.61
C GLY A 3 8.87 -2.39 7.28
N PHE A 4 9.75 -1.74 8.02
CA PHE A 4 10.71 -2.39 8.90
C PHE A 4 10.09 -2.44 10.31
N GLY A 5 9.78 -3.62 10.82
CA GLY A 5 9.33 -3.74 12.20
C GLY A 5 8.54 -5.00 12.52
N THR A 6 9.00 -5.66 13.52
CA THR A 6 8.54 -6.94 14.04
C THR A 6 7.23 -6.84 14.84
N THR A 7 6.41 -7.90 14.69
CA THR A 7 5.43 -8.47 15.62
C THR A 7 4.24 -7.63 16.08
N GLY A 8 3.08 -8.06 15.62
CA GLY A 8 1.80 -7.72 16.22
C GLY A 8 0.66 -8.32 15.44
N ILE A 9 0.46 -9.65 15.52
CA ILE A 9 -0.73 -10.29 14.95
C ILE A 9 -1.93 -9.89 15.82
N SER A 10 -2.64 -8.85 15.45
CA SER A 10 -3.97 -8.58 15.99
C SER A 10 -5.00 -9.33 15.16
N LYS A 11 -5.59 -10.35 15.77
CA LYS A 11 -6.68 -11.14 15.19
C LYS A 11 -7.95 -10.30 15.17
N PHE A 12 -8.30 -9.76 14.03
CA PHE A 12 -9.67 -9.35 13.77
C PHE A 12 -10.51 -10.61 13.48
N LYS A 13 -11.11 -11.18 14.53
CA LYS A 13 -12.23 -12.12 14.38
C LYS A 13 -13.51 -11.32 14.51
N ASP A 14 -14.09 -10.95 13.39
CA ASP A 14 -15.49 -10.58 13.37
C ASP A 14 -16.34 -11.85 13.25
N LYS A 15 -17.33 -11.97 14.13
CA LYS A 15 -18.19 -13.15 14.23
C LYS A 15 -19.30 -13.04 13.18
N GLY A 16 -19.25 -13.86 12.13
CA GLY A 16 -20.48 -14.12 11.40
C GLY A 16 -20.42 -14.35 9.89
N ASP A 17 -19.28 -14.24 9.23
CA ASP A 17 -19.18 -14.64 7.83
C ASP A 17 -17.94 -15.53 7.65
N ASN A 18 -18.16 -16.76 7.21
CA ASN A 18 -17.12 -17.76 7.01
C ASN A 18 -16.44 -17.49 5.66
N THR A 19 -15.91 -16.26 5.50
CA THR A 19 -15.11 -15.89 4.33
C THR A 19 -13.67 -16.26 4.66
N GLU A 20 -13.20 -17.34 4.10
CA GLU A 20 -11.80 -17.74 4.13
C GLU A 20 -11.01 -16.68 3.35
N MET A 21 -10.27 -15.80 4.05
CA MET A 21 -9.40 -14.81 3.42
C MET A 21 -8.24 -15.55 2.78
N ALA A 22 -7.92 -15.19 1.55
CA ALA A 22 -6.93 -15.87 0.74
C ALA A 22 -5.75 -14.93 0.43
N LEU A 23 -4.53 -15.48 0.53
CA LEU A 23 -3.35 -14.79 0.05
C LEU A 23 -3.40 -14.68 -1.48
N ARG A 24 -3.17 -13.49 -1.99
CA ARG A 24 -3.09 -13.22 -3.43
C ARG A 24 -1.64 -13.11 -3.88
N THR A 25 -1.38 -13.52 -5.11
CA THR A 25 -0.06 -13.36 -5.72
C THR A 25 0.20 -11.89 -6.01
N ILE A 26 1.28 -11.35 -5.43
CA ILE A 26 1.74 -9.99 -5.73
C ILE A 26 2.41 -9.98 -7.10
N ARG A 27 1.94 -9.12 -8.00
CA ARG A 27 2.54 -8.88 -9.32
C ARG A 27 3.82 -8.07 -9.16
N THR A 28 4.84 -8.44 -9.90
CA THR A 28 6.15 -7.79 -9.82
C THR A 28 6.42 -6.94 -11.05
N GLU A 29 7.37 -6.02 -10.92
CA GLU A 29 7.81 -5.14 -12.00
C GLU A 29 8.09 -5.93 -13.29
N GLY A 30 7.64 -5.40 -14.43
CA GLY A 30 7.61 -6.10 -15.71
C GLY A 30 6.23 -6.69 -16.06
N ASP A 31 5.33 -6.90 -15.09
CA ASP A 31 3.94 -7.24 -15.37
C ASP A 31 3.19 -5.99 -15.83
N SER A 32 2.65 -6.03 -17.04
CA SER A 32 1.96 -4.90 -17.67
C SER A 32 0.74 -4.39 -16.90
N VAL A 33 0.19 -5.19 -15.97
CA VAL A 33 -0.93 -4.76 -15.12
C VAL A 33 -0.56 -3.58 -14.23
N LEU A 34 0.71 -3.47 -13.81
CA LEU A 34 1.22 -2.39 -12.96
C LEU A 34 1.34 -1.04 -13.68
N GLU A 35 1.26 -1.04 -15.01
CA GLU A 35 1.34 0.18 -15.83
C GLU A 35 -0.03 0.69 -16.29
N LYS A 36 -1.11 0.05 -15.83
CA LYS A 36 -2.47 0.37 -16.24
C LYS A 36 -3.17 1.28 -15.23
N ILE A 37 -4.02 2.15 -15.76
CA ILE A 37 -4.90 3.01 -14.95
C ILE A 37 -6.07 2.19 -14.42
N CYS A 38 -6.30 2.29 -13.11
CA CYS A 38 -7.39 1.59 -12.44
C CYS A 38 -8.73 2.33 -12.61
N ARG A 39 -9.81 1.56 -12.67
CA ARG A 39 -11.18 2.07 -12.78
C ARG A 39 -11.78 2.36 -11.40
N PRO A 40 -12.63 3.39 -11.29
CA PRO A 40 -13.38 3.65 -10.06
C PRO A 40 -14.22 2.44 -9.64
N VAL A 41 -14.42 2.30 -8.33
CA VAL A 41 -15.36 1.37 -7.72
C VAL A 41 -16.73 2.06 -7.65
N GLU A 42 -17.76 1.43 -8.18
CA GLU A 42 -19.12 2.00 -8.19
C GLU A 42 -19.96 1.51 -7.00
N LYS A 43 -19.67 0.32 -6.49
CA LYS A 43 -20.35 -0.29 -5.35
C LYS A 43 -19.45 -1.26 -4.60
N ILE A 44 -19.72 -1.43 -3.32
CA ILE A 44 -19.07 -2.43 -2.47
C ILE A 44 -19.99 -3.67 -2.40
N ASP A 45 -19.73 -4.61 -3.29
CA ASP A 45 -20.36 -5.93 -3.28
C ASP A 45 -19.51 -6.96 -2.50
N LYS A 46 -20.01 -8.19 -2.38
CA LYS A 46 -19.27 -9.26 -1.71
C LYS A 46 -17.87 -9.45 -2.28
N ARG A 47 -17.70 -9.43 -3.60
CA ARG A 47 -16.40 -9.60 -4.26
C ARG A 47 -15.41 -8.49 -3.89
N THR A 48 -15.91 -7.26 -3.76
CA THR A 48 -15.08 -6.12 -3.34
C THR A 48 -14.67 -6.26 -1.87
N LYS A 49 -15.58 -6.70 -1.00
CA LYS A 49 -15.27 -6.99 0.41
C LYS A 49 -14.22 -8.10 0.54
N ASP A 50 -14.41 -9.20 -0.17
CA ASP A 50 -13.47 -10.32 -0.20
C ASP A 50 -12.08 -9.85 -0.71
N LEU A 51 -12.04 -9.05 -1.77
CA LEU A 51 -10.81 -8.48 -2.30
C LEU A 51 -10.07 -7.63 -1.27
N VAL A 52 -10.77 -6.75 -0.56
CA VAL A 52 -10.16 -5.90 0.49
C VAL A 52 -9.60 -6.75 1.63
N GLY A 53 -10.32 -7.77 2.07
CA GLY A 53 -9.85 -8.73 3.07
C GLY A 53 -8.59 -9.45 2.62
N ASP A 54 -8.59 -9.99 1.40
CA ASP A 54 -7.43 -10.67 0.81
C ASP A 54 -6.23 -9.72 0.65
N MET A 55 -6.46 -8.46 0.26
CA MET A 55 -5.41 -7.46 0.14
C MET A 55 -4.75 -7.15 1.49
N LEU A 56 -5.53 -7.01 2.56
CA LEU A 56 -5.01 -6.82 3.92
C LEU A 56 -4.16 -7.99 4.36
N GLU A 57 -4.66 -9.23 4.23
CA GLU A 57 -3.92 -10.44 4.57
C GLU A 57 -2.62 -10.55 3.76
N THR A 58 -2.69 -10.28 2.45
CA THR A 58 -1.51 -10.32 1.56
C THR A 58 -0.48 -9.27 1.95
N MET A 59 -0.92 -8.05 2.28
CA MET A 59 -0.06 -6.97 2.75
C MET A 59 0.66 -7.35 4.05
N TYR A 60 -0.07 -7.88 5.02
CA TYR A 60 0.51 -8.29 6.31
C TYR A 60 1.47 -9.48 6.17
N ASP A 61 1.10 -10.48 5.37
CA ASP A 61 1.96 -11.65 5.09
C ASP A 61 3.30 -11.23 4.44
N ALA A 62 3.25 -10.24 3.56
CA ALA A 62 4.43 -9.68 2.91
C ALA A 62 5.17 -8.61 3.74
N CYS A 63 4.79 -8.39 5.01
CA CYS A 63 5.35 -7.36 5.88
C CYS A 63 5.33 -5.95 5.27
N GLY A 64 4.33 -5.65 4.43
CA GLY A 64 4.12 -4.35 3.81
C GLY A 64 3.33 -3.40 4.70
N VAL A 65 3.44 -2.09 4.43
CA VAL A 65 2.63 -1.05 5.06
C VAL A 65 1.54 -0.51 4.14
N GLY A 66 1.56 -0.90 2.87
CA GLY A 66 0.56 -0.53 1.88
C GLY A 66 0.49 -1.53 0.73
N LEU A 67 -0.68 -1.63 0.12
CA LEU A 67 -0.92 -2.44 -1.06
C LEU A 67 -2.09 -1.86 -1.88
N ALA A 68 -1.88 -1.73 -3.18
CA ALA A 68 -2.89 -1.30 -4.12
C ALA A 68 -3.43 -2.47 -4.96
N ALA A 69 -4.69 -2.42 -5.34
CA ALA A 69 -5.36 -3.51 -6.04
C ALA A 69 -4.66 -3.97 -7.34
N PRO A 70 -4.05 -3.10 -8.17
CA PRO A 70 -3.31 -3.56 -9.34
C PRO A 70 -2.12 -4.46 -9.00
N GLN A 71 -1.54 -4.33 -7.80
CA GLN A 71 -0.45 -5.21 -7.34
C GLN A 71 -0.90 -6.67 -7.12
N VAL A 72 -2.19 -6.91 -6.98
CA VAL A 72 -2.78 -8.26 -6.98
C VAL A 72 -3.57 -8.56 -8.26
N GLY A 73 -3.33 -7.80 -9.32
CA GLY A 73 -3.88 -8.02 -10.65
C GLY A 73 -5.29 -7.47 -10.88
N ILE A 74 -5.82 -6.66 -9.98
CA ILE A 74 -7.17 -6.11 -10.06
C ILE A 74 -7.14 -4.62 -10.34
N LEU A 75 -7.64 -4.20 -11.50
CA LEU A 75 -7.61 -2.80 -11.95
C LEU A 75 -8.78 -1.99 -11.39
N LYS A 76 -8.86 -1.90 -10.06
CA LYS A 76 -9.83 -1.07 -9.32
C LYS A 76 -9.09 -0.08 -8.43
N ARG A 77 -9.69 1.08 -8.21
CA ARG A 77 -9.14 2.12 -7.33
C ARG A 77 -9.39 1.77 -5.86
N ILE A 78 -8.62 0.80 -5.35
CA ILE A 78 -8.65 0.34 -3.97
C ILE A 78 -7.23 0.28 -3.44
N VAL A 79 -7.03 0.82 -2.25
CA VAL A 79 -5.76 0.82 -1.52
C VAL A 79 -6.01 0.42 -0.07
N VAL A 80 -5.11 -0.36 0.49
CA VAL A 80 -5.04 -0.65 1.92
C VAL A 80 -3.70 -0.20 2.47
N ILE A 81 -3.71 0.43 3.65
CA ILE A 81 -2.50 0.94 4.33
C ILE A 81 -2.63 0.65 5.82
N ASP A 82 -1.54 0.21 6.45
CA ASP A 82 -1.41 0.13 7.90
C ASP A 82 0.04 0.40 8.29
N ILE A 83 0.29 1.54 8.93
CA ILE A 83 1.62 1.93 9.43
C ILE A 83 1.83 1.56 10.91
N GLY A 84 0.89 0.78 11.50
CA GLY A 84 0.91 0.36 12.89
C GLY A 84 -0.23 0.91 13.74
N ASP A 85 -1.04 1.83 13.20
CA ASP A 85 -2.17 2.46 13.89
C ASP A 85 -3.54 1.85 13.52
N GLY A 86 -3.51 0.74 12.81
CA GLY A 86 -4.68 0.06 12.28
C GLY A 86 -4.89 0.31 10.78
N PRO A 87 -5.66 -0.56 10.12
CA PRO A 87 -5.83 -0.51 8.67
C PRO A 87 -6.67 0.69 8.23
N ILE A 88 -6.20 1.33 7.18
CA ILE A 88 -6.91 2.36 6.42
C ILE A 88 -7.28 1.75 5.06
N ILE A 89 -8.56 1.77 4.71
CA ILE A 89 -9.06 1.31 3.42
C ILE A 89 -9.53 2.52 2.63
N LEU A 90 -8.97 2.71 1.45
CA LEU A 90 -9.26 3.85 0.58
C LEU A 90 -9.92 3.35 -0.71
N ILE A 91 -11.16 3.72 -0.92
CA ILE A 91 -11.91 3.46 -2.15
C ILE A 91 -11.99 4.76 -2.95
N ASN A 92 -11.61 4.72 -4.22
CA ASN A 92 -11.56 5.87 -5.11
C ASN A 92 -10.79 7.07 -4.51
N PRO A 93 -9.57 6.88 -3.99
CA PRO A 93 -8.84 7.95 -3.32
C PRO A 93 -8.40 9.04 -4.30
N GLU A 94 -8.36 10.27 -3.78
CA GLU A 94 -7.90 11.47 -4.48
C GLU A 94 -7.08 12.34 -3.53
N ILE A 95 -5.89 12.77 -3.95
CA ILE A 95 -5.09 13.73 -3.19
C ILE A 95 -5.71 15.12 -3.34
N LEU A 96 -6.08 15.75 -2.22
CA LEU A 96 -6.65 17.10 -2.18
C LEU A 96 -5.58 18.16 -1.96
N MET A 97 -4.56 17.86 -1.17
CA MET A 97 -3.51 18.82 -0.81
C MET A 97 -2.23 18.09 -0.43
N THR A 98 -1.12 18.72 -0.76
CA THR A 98 0.22 18.31 -0.32
C THR A 98 1.00 19.52 0.17
N SER A 99 1.93 19.32 1.11
CA SER A 99 2.88 20.34 1.52
C SER A 99 4.17 19.74 2.06
N GLY A 100 5.22 20.58 2.04
CA GLY A 100 6.55 20.16 2.47
C GLY A 100 7.16 19.08 1.59
N GLU A 101 8.34 18.65 1.96
CA GLU A 101 9.09 17.58 1.27
C GLU A 101 9.78 16.71 2.32
N GLN A 102 9.94 15.43 1.96
CA GLN A 102 10.74 14.46 2.67
C GLN A 102 11.49 13.60 1.66
N THR A 103 12.75 13.33 1.90
CA THR A 103 13.55 12.40 1.10
C THR A 103 13.95 11.22 1.97
N GLY A 104 13.77 10.03 1.47
CA GLY A 104 14.11 8.82 2.22
C GLY A 104 13.95 7.57 1.39
N GLU A 105 14.35 6.45 1.99
CA GLU A 105 14.24 5.14 1.38
C GLU A 105 12.78 4.75 1.13
N GLU A 106 12.52 4.28 -0.07
CA GLU A 106 11.24 3.74 -0.48
C GLU A 106 11.45 2.40 -1.17
N GLY A 107 10.63 1.42 -0.81
CA GLY A 107 10.59 0.11 -1.43
C GLY A 107 9.16 -0.23 -1.81
N CYS A 108 8.98 -1.28 -2.59
CA CYS A 108 7.67 -1.72 -3.07
C CYS A 108 7.58 -3.25 -3.04
N LEU A 109 6.43 -3.78 -2.62
CA LEU A 109 6.17 -5.22 -2.65
C LEU A 109 6.22 -5.81 -4.07
N SER A 110 6.01 -4.96 -5.09
CA SER A 110 6.13 -5.33 -6.51
C SER A 110 7.56 -5.25 -7.04
N VAL A 111 8.52 -4.77 -6.26
CA VAL A 111 9.96 -4.74 -6.55
C VAL A 111 10.71 -5.34 -5.35
N PRO A 112 10.58 -6.66 -5.13
CA PRO A 112 11.08 -7.29 -3.91
C PRO A 112 12.60 -7.15 -3.75
N GLY A 113 13.04 -6.87 -2.53
CA GLY A 113 14.45 -6.80 -2.17
C GLY A 113 15.18 -5.54 -2.65
N MET A 114 14.49 -4.57 -3.21
CA MET A 114 15.08 -3.33 -3.72
C MET A 114 14.51 -2.11 -3.00
N SER A 115 15.34 -1.10 -2.82
CA SER A 115 14.91 0.24 -2.37
C SER A 115 15.72 1.34 -3.06
N GLY A 116 15.26 2.58 -2.91
CA GLY A 116 15.95 3.75 -3.43
C GLY A 116 15.44 5.03 -2.76
N GLN A 117 16.23 6.07 -2.87
CA GLN A 117 15.89 7.39 -2.34
C GLN A 117 14.80 8.04 -3.19
N VAL A 118 13.71 8.42 -2.56
CA VAL A 118 12.58 9.11 -3.22
C VAL A 118 12.15 10.32 -2.41
N THR A 119 11.99 11.45 -3.08
CA THR A 119 11.40 12.66 -2.49
C THR A 119 9.89 12.65 -2.68
N ARG A 120 9.17 12.81 -1.59
CA ARG A 120 7.70 12.86 -1.52
C ARG A 120 7.26 14.08 -0.72
N PRO A 121 6.00 14.55 -0.85
CA PRO A 121 5.43 15.48 0.09
C PRO A 121 5.52 14.95 1.53
N ASN A 122 5.81 15.82 2.50
CA ASN A 122 5.83 15.44 3.91
C ASN A 122 4.43 15.39 4.53
N TYR A 123 3.50 16.18 4.01
CA TYR A 123 2.09 16.17 4.40
C TYR A 123 1.22 15.92 3.18
N VAL A 124 0.23 15.04 3.33
CA VAL A 124 -0.75 14.71 2.29
C VAL A 124 -2.15 14.62 2.89
N LYS A 125 -3.11 15.25 2.21
CA LYS A 125 -4.54 15.16 2.51
C LYS A 125 -5.22 14.40 1.39
N VAL A 126 -5.93 13.32 1.76
CA VAL A 126 -6.61 12.42 0.84
C VAL A 126 -8.09 12.39 1.13
N LYS A 127 -8.90 12.48 0.09
CA LYS A 127 -10.32 12.17 0.12
C LYS A 127 -10.51 10.76 -0.44
N ALA A 128 -11.29 9.93 0.23
CA ALA A 128 -11.65 8.60 -0.27
C ALA A 128 -13.03 8.20 0.25
N LEU A 129 -13.60 7.15 -0.34
CA LEU A 129 -14.77 6.49 0.21
C LEU A 129 -14.32 5.36 1.15
N ASP A 130 -15.07 5.16 2.22
CA ASP A 130 -14.92 4.00 3.09
C ASP A 130 -15.69 2.77 2.54
N MET A 131 -15.72 1.68 3.31
CA MET A 131 -16.40 0.44 2.91
C MET A 131 -17.93 0.55 2.90
N ASP A 132 -18.49 1.63 3.42
CA ASP A 132 -19.91 1.96 3.37
C ASP A 132 -20.23 3.00 2.27
N MET A 133 -19.24 3.32 1.43
CA MET A 133 -19.31 4.34 0.37
C MET A 133 -19.55 5.76 0.90
N ASN A 134 -19.18 6.03 2.16
CA ASN A 134 -19.20 7.37 2.74
C ASN A 134 -17.86 8.07 2.49
N GLU A 135 -17.94 9.36 2.15
CA GLU A 135 -16.74 10.18 1.96
C GLU A 135 -16.04 10.42 3.28
N GLN A 136 -14.74 10.18 3.28
CA GLN A 136 -13.84 10.39 4.41
C GLN A 136 -12.64 11.24 3.97
N ILE A 137 -12.10 12.00 4.92
CA ILE A 137 -10.86 12.76 4.75
C ILE A 137 -9.80 12.15 5.64
N TYR A 138 -8.65 11.86 5.05
CA TYR A 138 -7.48 11.36 5.75
C TYR A 138 -6.34 12.35 5.60
N GLU A 139 -5.60 12.55 6.67
CA GLU A 139 -4.40 13.40 6.68
C GLU A 139 -3.23 12.59 7.20
N GLY A 140 -2.06 12.74 6.59
CA GLY A 140 -0.87 12.02 6.99
C GLY A 140 0.39 12.85 6.79
N GLU A 141 1.35 12.59 7.67
CA GLU A 141 2.70 13.13 7.59
C GLU A 141 3.72 11.99 7.56
N GLY A 142 4.95 12.29 7.14
CA GLY A 142 6.05 11.33 7.17
C GLY A 142 5.73 10.04 6.41
N LEU A 143 5.81 8.89 7.09
CA LEU A 143 5.58 7.57 6.47
C LEU A 143 4.16 7.43 5.90
N LEU A 144 3.13 7.92 6.59
CA LEU A 144 1.76 7.85 6.09
C LEU A 144 1.57 8.70 4.81
N ALA A 145 2.14 9.90 4.76
CA ALA A 145 2.12 10.73 3.56
C ALA A 145 2.83 10.05 2.38
N ARG A 146 3.99 9.42 2.63
CA ARG A 146 4.72 8.62 1.65
C ARG A 146 3.88 7.44 1.15
N ALA A 147 3.24 6.70 2.06
CA ALA A 147 2.38 5.59 1.73
C ALA A 147 1.19 6.02 0.86
N PHE A 148 0.51 7.12 1.20
CA PHE A 148 -0.56 7.66 0.35
C PHE A 148 -0.08 7.92 -1.08
N CYS A 149 1.03 8.63 -1.24
CA CYS A 149 1.57 8.94 -2.56
C CYS A 149 1.95 7.66 -3.34
N HIS A 150 2.65 6.73 -2.68
CA HIS A 150 3.11 5.49 -3.28
C HIS A 150 1.94 4.63 -3.78
N GLU A 151 0.94 4.40 -2.92
CA GLU A 151 -0.18 3.52 -3.26
C GLU A 151 -1.13 4.16 -4.28
N LEU A 152 -1.33 5.48 -4.24
CA LEU A 152 -2.13 6.17 -5.24
C LEU A 152 -1.44 6.20 -6.61
N ASP A 153 -0.10 6.27 -6.66
CA ASP A 153 0.66 6.15 -7.89
C ASP A 153 0.37 4.82 -8.60
N HIS A 154 0.28 3.71 -7.86
CA HIS A 154 -0.08 2.41 -8.43
C HIS A 154 -1.44 2.41 -9.12
N LEU A 155 -2.41 3.17 -8.61
CA LEU A 155 -3.74 3.30 -9.23
C LEU A 155 -3.70 4.01 -10.58
N ASP A 156 -2.65 4.79 -10.83
CA ASP A 156 -2.41 5.53 -12.07
C ASP A 156 -1.33 4.87 -12.95
N GLY A 157 -0.96 3.63 -12.65
CA GLY A 157 0.03 2.86 -13.40
C GLY A 157 1.46 3.36 -13.26
N LYS A 158 1.79 3.96 -12.12
CA LYS A 158 3.12 4.52 -11.84
C LYS A 158 3.84 3.70 -10.78
N MET A 159 5.13 3.47 -11.00
CA MET A 159 6.03 2.78 -10.09
C MET A 159 7.02 3.76 -9.47
N TYR A 160 7.35 3.57 -8.18
CA TYR A 160 8.32 4.41 -7.48
C TYR A 160 9.72 4.38 -8.11
N THR A 161 10.06 3.30 -8.80
CA THR A 161 11.34 3.12 -9.49
C THR A 161 11.64 4.25 -10.49
N ARG A 162 10.60 4.88 -11.02
CA ARG A 162 10.72 6.05 -11.93
C ARG A 162 11.02 7.37 -11.19
N LEU A 163 10.90 7.38 -9.86
CA LEU A 163 11.10 8.55 -9.01
C LEU A 163 12.40 8.47 -8.21
N VAL A 164 13.09 7.33 -8.25
CA VAL A 164 14.32 7.12 -7.48
C VAL A 164 15.40 8.11 -7.93
N GLU A 165 15.96 8.79 -6.94
CA GLU A 165 17.11 9.67 -7.10
C GLU A 165 18.39 8.85 -6.93
N GLY A 166 19.16 8.70 -8.02
CA GLY A 166 20.32 7.83 -8.06
C GLY A 166 19.98 6.41 -8.50
N GLU A 167 20.48 5.41 -7.80
CA GLU A 167 20.34 4.01 -8.18
C GLU A 167 19.49 3.23 -7.17
N LEU A 168 18.75 2.24 -7.67
CA LEU A 168 18.15 1.22 -6.83
C LEU A 168 19.25 0.33 -6.24
N HIS A 169 19.11 -0.03 -4.98
CA HIS A 169 20.03 -0.93 -4.30
C HIS A 169 19.27 -2.04 -3.57
N HIS A 170 20.00 -3.13 -3.31
CA HIS A 170 19.44 -4.23 -2.53
C HIS A 170 19.25 -3.81 -1.07
N VAL A 171 18.10 -4.18 -0.51
CA VAL A 171 17.86 -4.06 0.93
C VAL A 171 18.72 -5.12 1.61
N SER A 172 19.82 -4.72 2.28
CA SER A 172 20.59 -5.59 3.17
C SER A 172 19.82 -5.69 4.49
N TYR A 173 19.37 -6.88 4.82
CA TYR A 173 19.03 -7.19 6.21
C TYR A 173 20.35 -7.49 6.90
N ASP A 174 20.97 -6.48 7.50
CA ASP A 174 22.09 -6.74 8.42
C ASP A 174 21.52 -7.54 9.59
N ASN A 175 21.74 -8.84 9.56
CA ASN A 175 21.65 -9.65 10.76
C ASN A 175 22.77 -9.14 11.66
N GLU A 176 22.45 -8.27 12.62
CA GLU A 176 23.29 -8.07 13.78
C GLU A 176 23.32 -9.42 14.53
N GLU A 177 24.18 -10.34 14.11
CA GLU A 177 24.65 -11.41 14.97
C GLU A 177 25.52 -10.72 16.04
N GLU A 178 24.93 -10.53 17.20
CA GLU A 178 25.67 -10.20 18.41
C GLU A 178 26.69 -11.33 18.61
N GLU A 179 27.96 -11.06 18.32
CA GLU A 179 29.06 -11.88 18.80
C GLU A 179 29.17 -11.69 20.32
N GLU A 180 28.86 -12.76 21.07
CA GLU A 180 29.24 -12.92 22.47
C GLU A 180 30.76 -13.08 22.64
#